data_c65ff6ef713f55ca640081aa85d23d42
#
_entry.id   c65ff6ef713f55ca640081aa85d23d42
#
_cell.length_a   1.000
_cell.length_b   1.000
_cell.length_c   1.000
_cell.angle_alpha   90.00
_cell.angle_beta   90.00
_cell.angle_gamma   90.00
#
_symmetry.space_group_name_H-M   'P 1'
#
loop_
_entity.id
_entity.type
_entity.pdbx_description
1 polymer ?
#
loop_
_entity_poly.entity_id
_entity_poly.type
_entity_poly.pdbx_seq_one_letter_code
_entity_poly.pdbx_strand_id
1 'polypeptide(L)'
;MNNKIPILMYHDISDKINTNSIHHKKFFSHINFMTKLGYKSINFSDLKKNIIGKKFIITFDDAYENVAKYALPFLKKNKFKATCFIVTESIGKYNFWDQDHPDFIKKKIMSLNQIKSWISAGLEIGSHTLNHFDLIKLNKKEKKKRNNWSN
;
A
#
# COMPACT_ATOMS: atom_id res chain seq x y z
N MET A 1 -6.28 -10.23 -26.93
CA MET A 1 -6.66 -8.95 -26.31
C MET A 1 -5.65 -8.64 -25.21
N ASN A 2 -4.92 -7.52 -25.30
CA ASN A 2 -4.03 -7.09 -24.19
C ASN A 2 -4.90 -6.75 -22.97
N ASN A 3 -5.01 -7.67 -22.03
CA ASN A 3 -5.72 -7.44 -20.79
C ASN A 3 -4.91 -6.50 -19.90
N LYS A 4 -5.11 -5.19 -20.05
CA LYS A 4 -4.57 -4.20 -19.11
C LYS A 4 -5.21 -4.42 -17.75
N ILE A 5 -4.39 -4.52 -16.70
CA ILE A 5 -4.82 -4.67 -15.31
C ILE A 5 -4.70 -3.29 -14.64
N PRO A 6 -5.81 -2.62 -14.31
CA PRO A 6 -5.76 -1.36 -13.56
C PRO A 6 -5.14 -1.56 -12.17
N ILE A 7 -4.32 -0.60 -11.74
CA ILE A 7 -3.78 -0.53 -10.39
C ILE A 7 -4.37 0.71 -9.72
N LEU A 8 -5.07 0.51 -8.61
CA LEU A 8 -5.59 1.59 -7.77
C LEU A 8 -4.62 1.81 -6.62
N MET A 9 -3.82 2.87 -6.71
CA MET A 9 -2.82 3.25 -5.73
C MET A 9 -3.39 4.22 -4.71
N TYR A 10 -3.13 3.96 -3.45
CA TYR A 10 -3.49 4.78 -2.30
C TYR A 10 -2.28 4.94 -1.36
N HIS A 11 -2.33 5.95 -0.50
CA HIS A 11 -1.36 6.13 0.59
C HIS A 11 -2.09 6.08 1.93
N ASP A 12 -2.71 7.17 2.37
CA ASP A 12 -3.41 7.25 3.63
C ASP A 12 -4.94 7.17 3.44
N ILE A 13 -5.60 6.35 4.24
CA ILE A 13 -7.07 6.23 4.30
C ILE A 13 -7.54 6.83 5.61
N SER A 14 -8.22 7.97 5.58
CA SER A 14 -8.49 8.77 6.78
C SER A 14 -9.92 9.30 6.82
N ASP A 15 -10.38 9.72 8.00
CA ASP A 15 -11.59 10.54 8.17
C ASP A 15 -11.33 12.01 7.82
N LYS A 16 -10.07 12.46 7.92
CA LYS A 16 -9.64 13.82 7.61
C LYS A 16 -8.87 13.80 6.29
N ILE A 17 -9.35 14.56 5.31
CA ILE A 17 -8.67 14.69 4.00
C ILE A 17 -7.52 15.67 4.16
N ASN A 18 -6.33 15.25 3.74
CA ASN A 18 -5.14 16.07 3.59
C ASN A 18 -4.37 15.61 2.35
N THR A 19 -3.21 16.20 2.10
CA THR A 19 -2.32 15.77 1.02
C THR A 19 -2.04 14.28 1.13
N ASN A 20 -2.16 13.51 0.06
CA ASN A 20 -1.98 12.05 -0.02
C ASN A 20 -2.98 11.20 0.79
N SER A 21 -4.09 11.79 1.29
CA SER A 21 -5.12 11.01 1.95
C SER A 21 -6.45 11.01 1.20
N ILE A 22 -7.20 9.92 1.35
CA ILE A 22 -8.55 9.80 0.83
C ILE A 22 -9.50 9.39 1.98
N HIS A 23 -10.72 9.93 1.97
CA HIS A 23 -11.72 9.53 2.95
C HIS A 23 -12.10 8.05 2.79
N HIS A 24 -12.18 7.28 3.89
CA HIS A 24 -12.41 5.83 3.85
C HIS A 24 -13.69 5.45 3.08
N LYS A 25 -14.78 6.23 3.19
CA LYS A 25 -16.01 5.98 2.42
C LYS A 25 -15.78 6.09 0.90
N LYS A 26 -14.93 7.02 0.45
CA LYS A 26 -14.58 7.18 -0.95
C LYS A 26 -13.72 6.01 -1.44
N PHE A 27 -12.75 5.57 -0.63
CA PHE A 27 -11.98 4.35 -0.89
C PHE A 27 -12.93 3.14 -1.08
N PHE A 28 -13.87 2.91 -0.14
CA PHE A 28 -14.84 1.81 -0.25
C PHE A 28 -15.68 1.91 -1.53
N SER A 29 -16.11 3.13 -1.88
CA SER A 29 -16.88 3.39 -3.11
C SER A 29 -16.08 3.02 -4.37
N HIS A 30 -14.78 3.37 -4.44
CA HIS A 30 -13.93 3.01 -5.58
C HIS A 30 -13.84 1.49 -5.76
N ILE A 31 -13.57 0.74 -4.67
CA ILE A 31 -13.44 -0.71 -4.74
C ILE A 31 -14.77 -1.37 -5.12
N ASN A 32 -15.87 -0.92 -4.52
CA ASN A 32 -17.22 -1.41 -4.87
C ASN A 32 -17.58 -1.11 -6.31
N PHE A 33 -17.18 0.04 -6.85
CA PHE A 33 -17.40 0.40 -8.26
C PHE A 33 -16.66 -0.57 -9.19
N MET A 34 -15.38 -0.87 -8.93
CA MET A 34 -14.64 -1.87 -9.70
C MET A 34 -15.33 -3.24 -9.68
N THR A 35 -15.81 -3.64 -8.52
CA THR A 35 -16.54 -4.91 -8.36
C THR A 35 -17.84 -4.93 -9.17
N LYS A 36 -18.61 -3.84 -9.16
CA LYS A 36 -19.85 -3.69 -9.98
C LYS A 36 -19.56 -3.78 -11.48
N LEU A 37 -18.37 -3.34 -11.93
CA LEU A 37 -17.93 -3.48 -13.32
C LEU A 37 -17.42 -4.91 -13.66
N GLY A 38 -17.51 -5.84 -12.71
CA GLY A 38 -17.10 -7.24 -12.88
C GLY A 38 -15.60 -7.49 -12.70
N TYR A 39 -14.86 -6.54 -12.14
CA TYR A 39 -13.45 -6.73 -11.81
C TYR A 39 -13.30 -7.49 -10.48
N LYS A 40 -12.27 -8.35 -10.41
CA LYS A 40 -11.85 -9.04 -9.17
C LYS A 40 -10.45 -8.58 -8.78
N SER A 41 -10.25 -8.26 -7.49
CA SER A 41 -8.92 -7.90 -6.99
C SER A 41 -8.00 -9.10 -6.95
N ILE A 42 -6.73 -8.87 -7.28
CA ILE A 42 -5.64 -9.85 -7.23
C ILE A 42 -4.41 -9.24 -6.57
N ASN A 43 -3.51 -10.08 -6.07
CA ASN A 43 -2.18 -9.70 -5.62
C ASN A 43 -1.18 -9.68 -6.79
N PHE A 44 0.00 -9.08 -6.61
CA PHE A 44 1.07 -9.15 -7.62
C PHE A 44 1.57 -10.59 -7.83
N SER A 45 1.62 -11.41 -6.78
CA SER A 45 1.97 -12.84 -6.88
C SER A 45 1.04 -13.63 -7.80
N ASP A 46 -0.22 -13.21 -7.93
CA ASP A 46 -1.19 -13.85 -8.82
C ASP A 46 -0.90 -13.61 -10.31
N LEU A 47 -0.09 -12.59 -10.66
CA LEU A 47 0.30 -12.29 -12.04
C LEU A 47 1.09 -13.42 -12.72
N LYS A 48 1.70 -14.31 -11.92
CA LYS A 48 2.40 -15.51 -12.43
C LYS A 48 1.46 -16.62 -12.89
N LYS A 49 0.17 -16.50 -12.58
CA LYS A 49 -0.88 -17.49 -12.93
C LYS A 49 -1.57 -17.09 -14.23
N ASN A 50 -2.29 -18.03 -14.84
CA ASN A 50 -3.15 -17.70 -15.97
C ASN A 50 -4.30 -16.81 -15.50
N ILE A 51 -4.32 -15.55 -15.93
CA ILE A 51 -5.31 -14.56 -15.52
C ILE A 51 -6.50 -14.60 -16.45
N ILE A 52 -7.65 -15.02 -15.93
CA ILE A 52 -8.91 -15.06 -16.68
C ILE A 52 -9.86 -13.98 -16.14
N GLY A 53 -10.53 -13.25 -17.05
CA GLY A 53 -11.51 -12.21 -16.76
C GLY A 53 -10.90 -10.89 -16.27
N LYS A 54 -11.75 -9.94 -15.91
CA LYS A 54 -11.35 -8.59 -15.50
C LYS A 54 -10.71 -8.61 -14.13
N LYS A 55 -9.49 -8.11 -14.01
CA LYS A 55 -8.72 -8.04 -12.76
C LYS A 55 -8.24 -6.62 -12.50
N PHE A 56 -8.06 -6.29 -11.22
CA PHE A 56 -7.41 -5.05 -10.77
C PHE A 56 -6.55 -5.32 -9.55
N ILE A 57 -5.61 -4.45 -9.28
CA ILE A 57 -4.73 -4.51 -8.12
C ILE A 57 -5.02 -3.29 -7.25
N ILE A 58 -4.97 -3.47 -5.94
CA ILE A 58 -5.06 -2.40 -4.95
C ILE A 58 -3.70 -2.29 -4.29
N THR A 59 -3.12 -1.09 -4.27
CA THR A 59 -1.85 -0.84 -3.57
C THR A 59 -2.00 0.25 -2.54
N PHE A 60 -1.24 0.12 -1.46
CA PHE A 60 -1.05 1.15 -0.44
C PHE A 60 0.45 1.37 -0.26
N ASP A 61 0.89 2.60 -0.45
CA ASP A 61 2.27 2.98 -0.25
C ASP A 61 2.46 3.51 1.18
N ASP A 62 3.70 3.47 1.70
CA ASP A 62 4.13 3.95 3.02
C ASP A 62 3.63 3.17 4.25
N ALA A 63 2.60 2.35 4.11
CA ALA A 63 2.02 1.58 5.22
C ALA A 63 1.51 2.44 6.38
N TYR A 64 0.80 3.54 6.12
CA TYR A 64 0.20 4.34 7.19
C TYR A 64 -0.72 3.52 8.10
N GLU A 65 -0.69 3.79 9.43
CA GLU A 65 -1.51 3.09 10.44
C GLU A 65 -3.01 3.13 10.10
N ASN A 66 -3.47 4.21 9.51
CA ASN A 66 -4.87 4.38 9.08
C ASN A 66 -5.31 3.36 8.03
N VAL A 67 -4.39 2.84 7.20
CA VAL A 67 -4.68 1.77 6.25
C VAL A 67 -5.06 0.49 7.01
N ALA A 68 -4.33 0.16 8.09
CA ALA A 68 -4.71 -0.96 8.95
C ALA A 68 -6.03 -0.71 9.69
N LYS A 69 -6.32 0.53 10.06
CA LYS A 69 -7.54 0.91 10.78
C LYS A 69 -8.79 0.82 9.90
N TYR A 70 -8.74 1.35 8.68
CA TYR A 70 -9.91 1.51 7.82
C TYR A 70 -9.97 0.52 6.65
N ALA A 71 -8.84 0.30 5.95
CA ALA A 71 -8.84 -0.55 4.76
C ALA A 71 -8.81 -2.04 5.11
N LEU A 72 -7.97 -2.46 6.06
CA LEU A 72 -7.82 -3.87 6.42
C LEU A 72 -9.15 -4.56 6.79
N PRO A 73 -10.01 -4.01 7.69
CA PRO A 73 -11.28 -4.64 8.02
C PRO A 73 -12.20 -4.78 6.80
N PHE A 74 -12.25 -3.76 5.95
CA PHE A 74 -13.06 -3.75 4.74
C PHE A 74 -12.57 -4.80 3.72
N LEU A 75 -11.26 -4.85 3.47
CA LEU A 75 -10.65 -5.81 2.56
C LEU A 75 -10.88 -7.25 3.03
N LYS A 76 -10.62 -7.51 4.33
CA LYS A 76 -10.81 -8.84 4.95
C LYS A 76 -12.26 -9.30 4.86
N LYS A 77 -13.23 -8.45 5.26
CA LYS A 77 -14.67 -8.76 5.22
C LYS A 77 -15.15 -9.15 3.82
N ASN A 78 -14.64 -8.45 2.79
CA ASN A 78 -15.08 -8.66 1.41
C ASN A 78 -14.13 -9.58 0.62
N LYS A 79 -13.12 -10.18 1.26
CA LYS A 79 -12.12 -11.08 0.64
C LYS A 79 -11.38 -10.42 -0.53
N PHE A 80 -11.19 -9.10 -0.49
CA PHE A 80 -10.38 -8.39 -1.47
C PHE A 80 -8.90 -8.67 -1.26
N LYS A 81 -8.14 -8.61 -2.35
CA LYS A 81 -6.68 -8.70 -2.37
C LYS A 81 -6.08 -7.31 -2.50
N ALA A 82 -4.95 -7.09 -1.83
CA ALA A 82 -4.22 -5.83 -1.89
C ALA A 82 -2.76 -6.04 -1.47
N THR A 83 -1.88 -5.15 -1.91
CA THR A 83 -0.47 -5.12 -1.54
C THR A 83 -0.16 -3.82 -0.82
N CYS A 84 0.53 -3.91 0.32
CA CYS A 84 1.02 -2.74 1.06
C CYS A 84 2.54 -2.65 0.94
N PHE A 85 3.06 -1.55 0.40
CA PHE A 85 4.48 -1.28 0.28
C PHE A 85 4.98 -0.55 1.53
N ILE A 86 5.95 -1.14 2.24
CA ILE A 86 6.38 -0.72 3.57
C ILE A 86 7.74 -0.02 3.52
N VAL A 87 7.82 1.18 4.11
CA VAL A 87 9.08 1.84 4.46
C VAL A 87 9.58 1.22 5.77
N THR A 88 10.52 0.31 5.69
CA THR A 88 10.74 -0.65 6.77
C THR A 88 11.43 -0.08 8.01
N GLU A 89 12.27 0.94 7.88
CA GLU A 89 12.87 1.64 9.03
C GLU A 89 11.83 2.44 9.84
N SER A 90 10.65 2.67 9.26
CA SER A 90 9.56 3.44 9.86
C SER A 90 8.50 2.59 10.56
N ILE A 91 8.62 1.26 10.54
CA ILE A 91 7.65 0.35 11.17
C ILE A 91 7.45 0.74 12.65
N GLY A 92 6.19 1.04 13.01
CA GLY A 92 5.80 1.48 14.35
C GLY A 92 6.20 2.92 14.72
N LYS A 93 6.79 3.66 13.80
CA LYS A 93 7.21 5.05 13.97
C LYS A 93 6.29 6.01 13.19
N TYR A 94 6.87 7.02 12.56
CA TYR A 94 6.17 8.09 11.83
C TYR A 94 6.80 8.30 10.44
N ASN A 95 6.08 9.01 9.57
CA ASN A 95 6.51 9.42 8.22
C ASN A 95 7.55 10.54 8.24
N PHE A 96 8.70 10.32 8.87
CA PHE A 96 9.73 11.37 9.06
C PHE A 96 10.44 11.79 7.76
N TRP A 97 10.27 11.06 6.67
CA TRP A 97 10.83 11.45 5.35
C TRP A 97 10.20 12.72 4.76
N ASP A 98 9.02 13.11 5.25
CA ASP A 98 8.31 14.33 4.82
C ASP A 98 8.52 15.50 5.82
N GLN A 99 9.32 15.34 6.88
CA GLN A 99 9.39 16.30 7.99
C GLN A 99 9.83 17.71 7.60
N ASP A 100 10.60 17.83 6.51
CA ASP A 100 11.08 19.12 6.00
C ASP A 100 10.10 19.77 5.02
N HIS A 101 8.96 19.12 4.71
CA HIS A 101 7.94 19.68 3.83
C HIS A 101 7.09 20.71 4.60
N PRO A 102 6.78 21.89 4.01
CA PRO A 102 6.00 22.95 4.68
C PRO A 102 4.63 22.48 5.21
N ASP A 103 3.99 21.56 4.47
CA ASP A 103 2.68 21.00 4.82
C ASP A 103 2.80 19.65 5.57
N PHE A 104 3.92 19.41 6.24
CA PHE A 104 4.15 18.15 6.93
C PHE A 104 3.09 17.87 7.99
N ILE A 105 2.46 16.73 7.88
CA ILE A 105 1.55 16.19 8.88
C ILE A 105 2.15 14.88 9.39
N LYS A 106 2.50 14.87 10.68
CA LYS A 106 3.04 13.68 11.34
C LYS A 106 1.98 12.58 11.41
N LYS A 107 2.23 11.45 10.74
CA LYS A 107 1.34 10.29 10.69
C LYS A 107 2.07 9.04 11.13
N LYS A 108 1.38 8.19 11.89
CA LYS A 108 1.92 6.89 12.30
C LYS A 108 1.98 5.92 11.13
N ILE A 109 3.01 5.09 11.14
CA ILE A 109 3.18 3.92 10.26
C ILE A 109 2.76 2.66 11.01
N MET A 110 2.24 1.67 10.31
CA MET A 110 1.82 0.39 10.89
C MET A 110 2.88 -0.18 11.83
N SER A 111 2.44 -0.64 12.98
CA SER A 111 3.23 -1.48 13.87
C SER A 111 3.46 -2.87 13.28
N LEU A 112 4.45 -3.58 13.78
CA LEU A 112 4.70 -4.98 13.36
C LEU A 112 3.46 -5.88 13.56
N ASN A 113 2.66 -5.65 14.62
CA ASN A 113 1.44 -6.41 14.85
C ASN A 113 0.36 -6.12 13.79
N GLN A 114 0.23 -4.89 13.34
CA GLN A 114 -0.70 -4.53 12.26
C GLN A 114 -0.25 -5.13 10.92
N ILE A 115 1.07 -5.16 10.64
CA ILE A 115 1.64 -5.84 9.48
C ILE A 115 1.37 -7.35 9.54
N LYS A 116 1.58 -8.00 10.68
CA LYS A 116 1.24 -9.41 10.87
C LYS A 116 -0.25 -9.68 10.64
N SER A 117 -1.13 -8.78 11.12
CA SER A 117 -2.58 -8.88 10.89
C SER A 117 -2.94 -8.73 9.41
N TRP A 118 -2.23 -7.85 8.68
CA TRP A 118 -2.35 -7.68 7.23
C TRP A 118 -2.03 -8.97 6.49
N ILE A 119 -0.86 -9.57 6.77
CA ILE A 119 -0.42 -10.84 6.17
C ILE A 119 -1.39 -11.98 6.51
N SER A 120 -1.83 -12.08 7.77
CA SER A 120 -2.79 -13.11 8.22
C SER A 120 -4.16 -13.00 7.55
N ALA A 121 -4.51 -11.83 7.04
CA ALA A 121 -5.71 -11.62 6.23
C ALA A 121 -5.53 -12.06 4.74
N GLY A 122 -4.36 -12.60 4.37
CA GLY A 122 -4.05 -13.04 3.00
C GLY A 122 -3.73 -11.89 2.05
N LEU A 123 -3.28 -10.75 2.59
CA LEU A 123 -2.85 -9.57 1.86
C LEU A 123 -1.32 -9.56 1.69
N GLU A 124 -0.82 -8.94 0.63
CA GLU A 124 0.62 -8.91 0.34
C GLU A 124 1.33 -7.73 0.98
N ILE A 125 2.63 -7.93 1.21
CA ILE A 125 3.59 -6.90 1.59
C ILE A 125 4.62 -6.77 0.48
N GLY A 126 4.94 -5.52 0.12
CA GLY A 126 6.05 -5.16 -0.75
C GLY A 126 7.03 -4.22 -0.03
N SER A 127 8.24 -4.10 -0.56
CA SER A 127 9.23 -3.15 -0.06
C SER A 127 9.00 -1.77 -0.67
N HIS A 128 9.03 -0.71 0.16
CA HIS A 128 9.03 0.69 -0.27
C HIS A 128 10.34 1.39 0.15
N THR A 129 11.46 0.73 -0.06
CA THR A 129 12.81 1.11 0.39
C THR A 129 12.98 1.07 1.92
N LEU A 130 14.19 1.30 2.38
CA LEU A 130 14.52 1.30 3.81
C LEU A 130 13.90 2.51 4.53
N ASN A 131 14.04 3.71 3.97
CA ASN A 131 13.72 4.98 4.63
C ASN A 131 13.16 6.06 3.69
N HIS A 132 12.54 5.63 2.59
CA HIS A 132 11.84 6.48 1.62
C HIS A 132 12.71 7.57 0.96
N PHE A 133 14.03 7.37 0.90
CA PHE A 133 14.90 8.30 0.20
C PHE A 133 14.72 8.26 -1.31
N ASP A 134 14.88 9.41 -1.94
CA ASP A 134 14.96 9.54 -3.40
C ASP A 134 16.17 8.78 -3.94
N LEU A 135 15.92 7.59 -4.51
CA LEU A 135 16.96 6.70 -5.01
C LEU A 135 17.78 7.32 -6.16
N ILE A 136 17.26 8.32 -6.86
CA ILE A 136 17.96 9.00 -7.96
C ILE A 136 19.13 9.80 -7.40
N LYS A 137 18.98 10.40 -6.23
CA LYS A 137 19.99 11.23 -5.54
C LYS A 137 21.08 10.42 -4.85
N LEU A 138 20.93 9.10 -4.76
CA LEU A 138 21.91 8.22 -4.09
C LEU A 138 22.96 7.68 -5.06
N ASN A 139 24.20 7.50 -4.57
CA ASN A 139 25.23 6.78 -5.31
C ASN A 139 24.96 5.25 -5.34
N LYS A 140 25.70 4.51 -6.20
CA LYS A 140 25.48 3.05 -6.38
C LYS A 140 25.61 2.23 -5.09
N LYS A 141 26.56 2.58 -4.21
CA LYS A 141 26.81 1.87 -2.94
C LYS A 141 25.65 2.07 -1.95
N GLU A 142 25.16 3.31 -1.86
CA GLU A 142 24.01 3.66 -1.02
C GLU A 142 22.73 3.01 -1.51
N LYS A 143 22.47 3.02 -2.84
CA LYS A 143 21.34 2.31 -3.46
C LYS A 143 21.32 0.83 -3.10
N LYS A 144 22.49 0.16 -3.22
CA LYS A 144 22.60 -1.27 -2.89
C LYS A 144 22.31 -1.53 -1.41
N LYS A 145 22.85 -0.71 -0.49
CA LYS A 145 22.62 -0.85 0.96
C LYS A 145 21.15 -0.69 1.34
N ARG A 146 20.41 0.19 0.65
CA ARG A 146 19.01 0.53 0.97
C ARG A 146 17.97 -0.36 0.28
N ASN A 147 18.37 -1.11 -0.75
CA ASN A 147 17.50 -2.06 -1.46
C ASN A 147 17.79 -3.53 -1.11
N ASN A 148 18.84 -3.83 -0.33
CA ASN A 148 19.15 -5.19 0.09
C ASN A 148 18.19 -5.67 1.18
N TRP A 149 17.03 -6.18 0.75
CA TRP A 149 16.04 -6.93 1.55
C TRP A 149 16.02 -8.42 1.23
N SER A 150 17.00 -8.92 0.50
CA SER A 150 17.09 -10.32 0.17
C SER A 150 18.35 -10.88 0.84
N ASN A 151 18.23 -11.20 2.11
CA ASN A 151 18.90 -12.35 2.77
C ASN A 151 18.24 -12.56 4.11
#